data_e4336ebe4b5e421b4050916f256f678c
#
_entry.id   e4336ebe4b5e421b4050916f256f678c
#
_cell.length_a   1.000
_cell.length_b   1.000
_cell.length_c   1.000
_cell.angle_alpha   90.00
_cell.angle_beta   90.00
_cell.angle_gamma   90.00
#
_symmetry.space_group_name_H-M   'P 1'
#
loop_
_entity.id
_entity.type
_entity.pdbx_description
1 polymer ?
#
loop_
_entity_poly.entity_id
_entity_poly.type
_entity_poly.pdbx_seq_one_letter_code
_entity_poly.pdbx_strand_id
1 'polypeptide(L)'
;MMSTLFSNSISTSTKRRRQPRFQAVETHMFDPSIKAVLCDIGGVLYVGDTPIPGAIETLDRIKSRYSVRFVTNTTQKTAQQVVEALRSMGFDIAEDEVLTALDVTKLFLKNHDSRGFYLLTDDATAFFDDLNEIERQHYVVVGDAQENFTYERLNKAFRLLQSGSELIAVAKNRYFKDNDYQLSMDAGGFVSALEYASGKEAHIIGKPSHDFYRLACSSMNVEPAECLMIGDDIESDILGAQEAGLKTLLVKTGKFVVQDLESGIMPDFIADSIADIP
;
A
#
# COMPACT_ATOMS: atom_id res chain seq x y z
N MET A 1 24.02 -62.74 36.85
CA MET A 1 23.94 -61.72 37.88
C MET A 1 23.47 -60.42 37.21
N MET A 2 22.26 -60.04 37.56
CA MET A 2 21.55 -58.80 37.48
C MET A 2 22.03 -57.70 36.49
N SER A 3 21.25 -57.52 35.41
CA SER A 3 21.19 -56.38 34.55
C SER A 3 20.16 -55.39 35.10
N THR A 4 20.57 -54.16 35.34
CA THR A 4 19.66 -53.07 35.75
C THR A 4 19.40 -52.17 34.55
N LEU A 5 18.15 -52.18 34.06
CA LEU A 5 17.61 -51.29 33.02
C LEU A 5 17.29 -49.93 33.66
N PHE A 6 17.90 -48.86 33.16
CA PHE A 6 17.46 -47.49 33.43
C PHE A 6 16.52 -47.06 32.28
N SER A 7 15.24 -46.91 32.59
CA SER A 7 14.27 -46.26 31.71
C SER A 7 14.31 -44.76 31.97
N ASN A 8 14.82 -44.00 31.01
CA ASN A 8 14.67 -42.54 30.96
C ASN A 8 13.37 -42.18 30.27
N SER A 9 12.39 -41.76 31.04
CA SER A 9 11.18 -41.15 30.53
C SER A 9 11.44 -39.68 30.14
N ILE A 10 11.53 -39.41 28.84
CA ILE A 10 11.58 -38.04 28.32
C ILE A 10 10.18 -37.45 28.34
N SER A 11 9.92 -36.58 29.29
CA SER A 11 8.70 -35.75 29.33
C SER A 11 8.77 -34.68 28.25
N THR A 12 8.10 -34.88 27.14
CA THR A 12 7.89 -33.87 26.12
C THR A 12 6.82 -32.88 26.59
N SER A 13 7.26 -31.82 27.22
CA SER A 13 6.38 -30.64 27.49
C SER A 13 6.11 -29.91 26.19
N THR A 14 5.00 -30.21 25.55
CA THR A 14 4.44 -29.44 24.44
C THR A 14 3.94 -28.10 24.99
N LYS A 15 4.79 -27.07 24.91
CA LYS A 15 4.36 -25.69 25.08
C LYS A 15 3.32 -25.39 23.99
N ARG A 16 2.04 -25.44 24.32
CA ARG A 16 0.99 -24.87 23.48
C ARG A 16 1.32 -23.40 23.29
N ARG A 17 1.72 -23.00 22.08
CA ARG A 17 1.77 -21.60 21.67
C ARG A 17 0.37 -21.05 21.84
N ARG A 18 0.21 -20.06 22.72
CA ARG A 18 -1.02 -19.30 22.82
C ARG A 18 -1.22 -18.61 21.48
N GLN A 19 -2.30 -18.93 20.79
CA GLN A 19 -2.74 -18.14 19.64
C GLN A 19 -2.97 -16.70 20.14
N PRO A 20 -2.50 -15.69 19.40
CA PRO A 20 -2.76 -14.31 19.74
C PRO A 20 -4.28 -14.09 19.77
N ARG A 21 -4.80 -13.53 20.86
CA ARG A 21 -6.19 -13.09 20.94
C ARG A 21 -6.24 -11.72 20.25
N PHE A 22 -6.67 -11.71 19.00
CA PHE A 22 -7.08 -10.49 18.32
C PHE A 22 -8.38 -9.99 18.97
N GLN A 23 -8.50 -8.68 19.19
CA GLN A 23 -9.77 -8.11 19.60
C GLN A 23 -10.71 -8.17 18.39
N ALA A 24 -11.82 -8.90 18.52
CA ALA A 24 -12.92 -8.78 17.58
C ALA A 24 -13.45 -7.34 17.64
N VAL A 25 -13.86 -6.80 16.49
CA VAL A 25 -14.46 -5.47 16.41
C VAL A 25 -15.79 -5.51 17.21
N GLU A 26 -15.74 -5.06 18.47
CA GLU A 26 -16.94 -4.92 19.30
C GLU A 26 -17.56 -3.55 19.06
N THR A 27 -18.79 -3.34 19.48
CA THR A 27 -19.71 -2.23 19.22
C THR A 27 -19.21 -0.79 19.44
N HIS A 28 -18.01 -0.61 19.98
CA HIS A 28 -17.26 0.66 19.96
C HIS A 28 -16.15 0.56 18.91
N MET A 29 -16.48 0.89 17.69
CA MET A 29 -15.72 0.64 16.47
C MET A 29 -14.25 1.06 16.57
N PHE A 30 -13.94 2.17 17.19
CA PHE A 30 -12.57 2.68 17.28
C PHE A 30 -12.33 3.35 18.63
N ASP A 31 -11.09 3.32 19.07
CA ASP A 31 -10.61 4.13 20.19
C ASP A 31 -11.09 5.59 20.02
N PRO A 32 -11.61 6.25 21.06
CA PRO A 32 -12.04 7.66 21.00
C PRO A 32 -10.97 8.64 20.52
N SER A 33 -9.69 8.24 20.50
CA SER A 33 -8.59 9.03 19.94
C SER A 33 -8.60 9.10 18.41
N ILE A 34 -9.28 8.16 17.72
CA ILE A 34 -9.32 8.12 16.25
C ILE A 34 -10.24 9.23 15.73
N LYS A 35 -9.69 10.09 14.89
CA LYS A 35 -10.38 11.22 14.24
C LYS A 35 -10.51 11.03 12.73
N ALA A 36 -9.64 10.23 12.12
CA ALA A 36 -9.61 10.03 10.69
C ALA A 36 -9.34 8.57 10.31
N VAL A 37 -9.74 8.21 9.10
CA VAL A 37 -9.55 6.88 8.52
C VAL A 37 -8.80 7.02 7.20
N LEU A 38 -7.69 6.31 7.06
CA LEU A 38 -7.09 5.99 5.79
C LEU A 38 -7.66 4.64 5.33
N CYS A 39 -8.18 4.60 4.13
CA CYS A 39 -8.81 3.40 3.59
C CYS A 39 -8.10 3.00 2.29
N ASP A 40 -7.52 1.80 2.24
CA ASP A 40 -7.10 1.26 0.95
C ASP A 40 -8.33 1.00 0.07
N ILE A 41 -8.11 0.93 -1.21
CA ILE A 41 -9.17 0.88 -2.22
C ILE A 41 -9.34 -0.55 -2.74
N GLY A 42 -8.31 -1.09 -3.38
CA GLY A 42 -8.36 -2.41 -3.99
C GLY A 42 -8.26 -3.51 -2.95
N GLY A 43 -9.19 -4.45 -2.94
CA GLY A 43 -9.26 -5.50 -1.90
C GLY A 43 -10.03 -5.10 -0.65
N VAL A 44 -10.24 -3.79 -0.41
CA VAL A 44 -11.03 -3.27 0.72
C VAL A 44 -12.42 -2.83 0.29
N LEU A 45 -12.52 -2.04 -0.78
CA LEU A 45 -13.80 -1.55 -1.30
C LEU A 45 -14.34 -2.45 -2.41
N TYR A 46 -13.47 -2.96 -3.27
CA TYR A 46 -13.83 -3.83 -4.39
C TYR A 46 -12.74 -4.85 -4.70
N VAL A 47 -13.10 -5.91 -5.41
CA VAL A 47 -12.17 -6.91 -5.98
C VAL A 47 -12.50 -7.09 -7.46
N GLY A 48 -11.51 -6.97 -8.34
CA GLY A 48 -11.74 -6.86 -9.77
C GLY A 48 -12.57 -5.62 -10.09
N ASP A 49 -13.75 -5.80 -10.68
CA ASP A 49 -14.70 -4.72 -10.99
C ASP A 49 -15.98 -4.79 -10.12
N THR A 50 -15.93 -5.53 -9.01
CA THR A 50 -17.12 -5.80 -8.18
C THR A 50 -16.93 -5.24 -6.78
N PRO A 51 -17.83 -4.35 -6.30
CA PRO A 51 -17.85 -3.90 -4.93
C PRO A 51 -17.95 -5.07 -3.94
N ILE A 52 -17.24 -4.98 -2.84
CA ILE A 52 -17.40 -5.94 -1.73
C ILE A 52 -18.79 -5.70 -1.13
N PRO A 53 -19.60 -6.76 -0.95
CA PRO A 53 -20.95 -6.64 -0.41
C PRO A 53 -20.95 -5.86 0.92
N GLY A 54 -21.77 -4.82 1.04
CA GLY A 54 -21.89 -3.96 2.23
C GLY A 54 -20.79 -2.89 2.35
N ALA A 55 -19.84 -2.80 1.41
CA ALA A 55 -18.77 -1.81 1.48
C ALA A 55 -19.30 -0.38 1.32
N ILE A 56 -20.28 -0.15 0.42
CA ILE A 56 -20.85 1.17 0.17
C ILE A 56 -21.53 1.70 1.45
N GLU A 57 -22.43 0.93 2.03
CA GLU A 57 -23.17 1.31 3.23
C GLU A 57 -22.25 1.51 4.43
N THR A 58 -21.20 0.70 4.54
CA THR A 58 -20.22 0.87 5.62
C THR A 58 -19.37 2.10 5.41
N LEU A 59 -18.94 2.37 4.19
CA LEU A 59 -18.21 3.59 3.87
C LEU A 59 -19.01 4.84 4.22
N ASP A 60 -20.29 4.89 3.89
CA ASP A 60 -21.19 6.00 4.25
C ASP A 60 -21.27 6.20 5.77
N ARG A 61 -21.34 5.09 6.54
CA ARG A 61 -21.30 5.15 8.01
C ARG A 61 -19.97 5.71 8.52
N ILE A 62 -18.84 5.26 7.95
CA ILE A 62 -17.51 5.75 8.35
C ILE A 62 -17.38 7.25 8.01
N LYS A 63 -17.75 7.67 6.81
CA LYS A 63 -17.71 9.08 6.36
C LYS A 63 -18.61 10.00 7.19
N SER A 64 -19.71 9.48 7.75
CA SER A 64 -20.58 10.25 8.64
C SER A 64 -19.96 10.58 10.01
N ARG A 65 -18.87 9.90 10.40
CA ARG A 65 -18.24 10.00 11.72
C ARG A 65 -16.80 10.47 11.69
N TYR A 66 -16.08 10.19 10.59
CA TYR A 66 -14.64 10.42 10.47
C TYR A 66 -14.30 11.13 9.17
N SER A 67 -13.23 11.91 9.17
CA SER A 67 -12.57 12.30 7.93
C SER A 67 -11.98 11.06 7.27
N VAL A 68 -12.22 10.87 5.96
CA VAL A 68 -11.72 9.71 5.23
C VAL A 68 -10.77 10.15 4.12
N ARG A 69 -9.65 9.45 3.98
CA ARG A 69 -8.76 9.56 2.83
C ARG A 69 -8.59 8.17 2.23
N PHE A 70 -8.90 8.04 0.95
CA PHE A 70 -8.65 6.81 0.20
C PHE A 70 -7.21 6.82 -0.29
N VAL A 71 -6.48 5.76 0.00
CA VAL A 71 -5.05 5.68 -0.29
C VAL A 71 -4.76 4.47 -1.17
N THR A 72 -4.00 4.66 -2.25
CA THR A 72 -3.72 3.57 -3.18
C THR A 72 -2.31 3.64 -3.75
N ASN A 73 -1.68 2.48 -3.91
CA ASN A 73 -0.40 2.31 -4.59
C ASN A 73 -0.53 2.22 -6.12
N THR A 74 -1.73 2.47 -6.69
CA THR A 74 -1.83 2.45 -8.15
C THR A 74 -0.84 3.41 -8.79
N THR A 75 -0.15 2.93 -9.80
CA THR A 75 0.85 3.70 -10.56
C THR A 75 0.41 3.94 -12.01
N GLN A 76 -0.78 3.44 -12.37
CA GLN A 76 -1.35 3.53 -13.72
C GLN A 76 -2.49 4.56 -13.82
N LYS A 77 -3.14 4.89 -12.70
CA LYS A 77 -4.34 5.73 -12.67
C LYS A 77 -4.11 6.97 -11.81
N THR A 78 -4.55 8.12 -12.31
CA THR A 78 -4.64 9.36 -11.53
C THR A 78 -5.78 9.28 -10.52
N ALA A 79 -5.82 10.19 -9.53
CA ALA A 79 -6.92 10.28 -8.57
C ALA A 79 -8.29 10.42 -9.28
N GLN A 80 -8.37 11.25 -10.31
CA GLN A 80 -9.59 11.41 -11.13
C GLN A 80 -10.06 10.07 -11.72
N GLN A 81 -9.17 9.31 -12.37
CA GLN A 81 -9.50 8.02 -12.97
C GLN A 81 -9.93 6.98 -11.93
N VAL A 82 -9.32 7.02 -10.73
CA VAL A 82 -9.72 6.17 -9.60
C VAL A 82 -11.14 6.52 -9.15
N VAL A 83 -11.44 7.81 -8.98
CA VAL A 83 -12.77 8.29 -8.58
C VAL A 83 -13.83 7.92 -9.61
N GLU A 84 -13.55 8.10 -10.90
CA GLU A 84 -14.48 7.72 -11.98
C GLU A 84 -14.82 6.22 -11.93
N ALA A 85 -13.81 5.37 -11.71
CA ALA A 85 -14.03 3.93 -11.55
C ALA A 85 -14.86 3.61 -10.29
N LEU A 86 -14.57 4.22 -9.15
CA LEU A 86 -15.32 3.99 -7.90
C LEU A 86 -16.77 4.48 -8.00
N ARG A 87 -16.99 5.64 -8.62
CA ARG A 87 -18.35 6.15 -8.87
C ARG A 87 -19.16 5.24 -9.80
N SER A 88 -18.54 4.65 -10.80
CA SER A 88 -19.21 3.68 -11.68
C SER A 88 -19.67 2.42 -10.94
N MET A 89 -19.01 2.10 -9.80
CA MET A 89 -19.35 1.00 -8.89
C MET A 89 -20.37 1.42 -7.81
N GLY A 90 -20.77 2.70 -7.75
CA GLY A 90 -21.78 3.21 -6.82
C GLY A 90 -21.22 3.88 -5.56
N PHE A 91 -19.90 4.05 -5.42
CA PHE A 91 -19.30 4.77 -4.29
C PHE A 91 -19.42 6.28 -4.47
N ASP A 92 -19.80 7.01 -3.42
CA ASP A 92 -19.79 8.47 -3.38
C ASP A 92 -18.46 8.99 -2.83
N ILE A 93 -17.50 9.22 -3.75
CA ILE A 93 -16.14 9.65 -3.44
C ILE A 93 -15.78 10.88 -4.27
N ALA A 94 -15.21 11.89 -3.63
CA ALA A 94 -14.67 13.08 -4.27
C ALA A 94 -13.18 12.90 -4.62
N GLU A 95 -12.70 13.66 -5.60
CA GLU A 95 -11.31 13.56 -6.05
C GLU A 95 -10.33 13.97 -4.96
N ASP A 96 -10.67 14.99 -4.18
CA ASP A 96 -9.86 15.47 -3.06
C ASP A 96 -9.86 14.51 -1.85
N GLU A 97 -10.67 13.46 -1.86
CA GLU A 97 -10.62 12.37 -0.88
C GLU A 97 -9.63 11.27 -1.28
N VAL A 98 -9.13 11.24 -2.51
CA VAL A 98 -8.20 10.20 -3.00
C VAL A 98 -6.78 10.71 -3.00
N LEU A 99 -5.85 9.89 -2.52
CA LEU A 99 -4.41 10.13 -2.57
C LEU A 99 -3.73 8.92 -3.20
N THR A 100 -3.18 9.10 -4.38
CA THR A 100 -2.43 8.06 -5.09
C THR A 100 -0.93 8.19 -4.84
N ALA A 101 -0.19 7.12 -5.09
CA ALA A 101 1.27 7.18 -5.07
C ALA A 101 1.84 8.12 -6.15
N LEU A 102 1.11 8.35 -7.26
CA LEU A 102 1.48 9.36 -8.28
C LEU A 102 1.39 10.79 -7.73
N ASP A 103 0.33 11.10 -6.95
CA ASP A 103 0.16 12.43 -6.34
C ASP A 103 1.32 12.74 -5.39
N VAL A 104 1.68 11.78 -4.53
CA VAL A 104 2.79 11.94 -3.59
C VAL A 104 4.12 12.05 -4.33
N THR A 105 4.34 11.27 -5.39
CA THR A 105 5.53 11.37 -6.24
C THR A 105 5.64 12.75 -6.88
N LYS A 106 4.55 13.27 -7.41
CA LYS A 106 4.51 14.60 -8.03
C LYS A 106 4.82 15.70 -7.03
N LEU A 107 4.24 15.61 -5.83
CA LEU A 107 4.55 16.54 -4.74
C LEU A 107 6.01 16.47 -4.31
N PHE A 108 6.56 15.24 -4.20
CA PHE A 108 7.98 15.04 -3.91
C PHE A 108 8.87 15.75 -4.94
N LEU A 109 8.62 15.54 -6.23
CA LEU A 109 9.39 16.15 -7.30
C LEU A 109 9.31 17.68 -7.27
N LYS A 110 8.10 18.25 -7.06
CA LYS A 110 7.90 19.69 -6.90
C LYS A 110 8.69 20.28 -5.73
N ASN A 111 8.65 19.62 -4.58
CA ASN A 111 9.38 20.07 -3.38
C ASN A 111 10.90 20.03 -3.55
N HIS A 112 11.41 19.24 -4.49
CA HIS A 112 12.84 19.15 -4.82
C HIS A 112 13.24 19.96 -6.06
N ASP A 113 12.32 20.77 -6.61
CA ASP A 113 12.51 21.55 -7.83
C ASP A 113 13.16 20.70 -8.94
N SER A 114 12.54 19.56 -9.21
CA SER A 114 13.09 18.56 -10.12
C SER A 114 12.01 17.83 -10.90
N ARG A 115 12.39 17.33 -12.08
CA ARG A 115 11.60 16.39 -12.88
C ARG A 115 12.26 15.04 -12.97
N GLY A 116 11.49 14.03 -13.41
CA GLY A 116 11.95 12.67 -13.60
C GLY A 116 12.22 12.30 -15.07
N PHE A 117 12.95 11.22 -15.24
CA PHE A 117 12.80 10.34 -16.39
C PHE A 117 11.82 9.23 -15.97
N TYR A 118 10.69 9.11 -16.64
CA TYR A 118 9.57 8.29 -16.20
C TYR A 118 9.55 6.94 -16.89
N LEU A 119 9.56 5.86 -16.10
CA LEU A 119 9.20 4.51 -16.52
C LEU A 119 7.80 4.23 -15.95
N LEU A 120 6.79 4.72 -16.66
CA LEU A 120 5.38 4.66 -16.37
C LEU A 120 4.61 4.36 -17.66
N THR A 121 3.30 4.11 -17.55
CA THR A 121 2.40 4.15 -18.71
C THR A 121 2.36 5.56 -19.32
N ASP A 122 1.89 5.70 -20.54
CA ASP A 122 1.83 7.01 -21.20
C ASP A 122 0.88 7.96 -20.45
N ASP A 123 -0.29 7.47 -20.01
CA ASP A 123 -1.26 8.25 -19.23
C ASP A 123 -0.67 8.71 -17.90
N ALA A 124 0.00 7.81 -17.16
CA ALA A 124 0.64 8.18 -15.90
C ALA A 124 1.83 9.14 -16.13
N THR A 125 2.54 9.04 -17.26
CA THR A 125 3.61 9.98 -17.62
C THR A 125 3.03 11.38 -17.88
N ALA A 126 1.93 11.48 -18.62
CA ALA A 126 1.26 12.75 -18.92
C ALA A 126 0.80 13.49 -17.65
N PHE A 127 0.54 12.78 -16.56
CA PHE A 127 0.22 13.39 -15.26
C PHE A 127 1.34 14.32 -14.75
N PHE A 128 2.58 14.13 -15.18
CA PHE A 128 3.75 14.91 -14.78
C PHE A 128 4.14 16.00 -15.80
N ASP A 129 3.35 16.25 -16.85
CA ASP A 129 3.71 17.17 -17.94
C ASP A 129 3.93 18.62 -17.46
N ASP A 130 3.25 19.06 -16.41
CA ASP A 130 3.47 20.37 -15.79
C ASP A 130 4.86 20.51 -15.13
N LEU A 131 5.59 19.42 -14.92
CA LEU A 131 6.97 19.43 -14.44
C LEU A 131 8.00 19.54 -15.57
N ASN A 132 7.59 19.46 -16.83
CA ASN A 132 8.53 19.51 -17.96
C ASN A 132 9.24 20.85 -18.11
N GLU A 133 8.68 21.93 -17.55
CA GLU A 133 9.31 23.27 -17.50
C GLU A 133 10.49 23.35 -16.51
N ILE A 134 10.59 22.39 -15.57
CA ILE A 134 11.71 22.32 -14.62
C ILE A 134 12.95 21.81 -15.37
N GLU A 135 14.02 22.60 -15.40
CA GLU A 135 15.25 22.24 -16.12
C GLU A 135 15.95 21.02 -15.51
N ARG A 136 15.98 20.96 -14.16
CA ARG A 136 16.70 19.91 -13.44
C ARG A 136 15.99 18.55 -13.58
N GLN A 137 16.62 17.64 -14.31
CA GLN A 137 16.23 16.21 -14.36
C GLN A 137 17.18 15.41 -13.46
N HIS A 138 16.74 15.07 -12.25
CA HIS A 138 17.61 14.39 -11.27
C HIS A 138 17.15 12.99 -10.90
N TYR A 139 15.93 12.63 -11.23
CA TYR A 139 15.32 11.38 -10.80
C TYR A 139 14.99 10.45 -11.98
N VAL A 140 15.15 9.15 -11.74
CA VAL A 140 14.51 8.09 -12.51
C VAL A 140 13.32 7.61 -11.70
N VAL A 141 12.11 7.78 -12.23
CA VAL A 141 10.85 7.47 -11.56
C VAL A 141 10.26 6.22 -12.18
N VAL A 142 10.06 5.19 -11.39
CA VAL A 142 9.58 3.87 -11.83
C VAL A 142 8.29 3.51 -11.12
N GLY A 143 7.25 3.24 -11.88
CA GLY A 143 6.01 2.57 -11.46
C GLY A 143 5.71 1.45 -12.43
N ASP A 144 4.48 0.99 -12.52
CA ASP A 144 4.11 0.02 -13.53
C ASP A 144 4.04 0.72 -14.90
N ALA A 145 4.95 0.35 -15.76
CA ALA A 145 5.08 0.93 -17.10
C ALA A 145 4.57 0.00 -18.20
N GLN A 146 4.08 -1.19 -17.84
CA GLN A 146 3.57 -2.18 -18.79
C GLN A 146 4.49 -2.36 -20.01
N GLU A 147 3.96 -2.15 -21.23
CA GLU A 147 4.71 -2.27 -22.49
C GLU A 147 5.87 -1.26 -22.61
N ASN A 148 5.88 -0.20 -21.79
CA ASN A 148 6.95 0.78 -21.74
C ASN A 148 8.22 0.27 -21.02
N PHE A 149 8.22 -0.92 -20.43
CA PHE A 149 9.42 -1.59 -19.92
C PHE A 149 10.22 -2.23 -21.05
N THR A 150 10.70 -1.41 -21.99
CA THR A 150 11.57 -1.86 -23.05
C THR A 150 13.04 -1.85 -22.64
N TYR A 151 13.88 -2.69 -23.26
CA TYR A 151 15.32 -2.67 -23.01
C TYR A 151 15.92 -1.27 -23.22
N GLU A 152 15.49 -0.56 -24.26
CA GLU A 152 15.98 0.79 -24.56
C GLU A 152 15.69 1.76 -23.42
N ARG A 153 14.46 1.79 -22.91
CA ARG A 153 14.05 2.70 -21.81
C ARG A 153 14.71 2.32 -20.49
N LEU A 154 14.80 1.03 -20.18
CA LEU A 154 15.49 0.53 -18.98
C LEU A 154 17.00 0.86 -19.04
N ASN A 155 17.65 0.69 -20.19
CA ASN A 155 19.05 1.01 -20.37
C ASN A 155 19.30 2.54 -20.31
N LYS A 156 18.37 3.35 -20.78
CA LYS A 156 18.42 4.81 -20.60
C LYS A 156 18.31 5.19 -19.13
N ALA A 157 17.37 4.59 -18.38
CA ALA A 157 17.24 4.77 -16.95
C ALA A 157 18.54 4.41 -16.21
N PHE A 158 19.10 3.24 -16.49
CA PHE A 158 20.38 2.81 -15.93
C PHE A 158 21.51 3.81 -16.18
N ARG A 159 21.65 4.32 -17.41
CA ARG A 159 22.68 5.33 -17.74
C ARG A 159 22.49 6.63 -16.97
N LEU A 160 21.25 7.08 -16.78
CA LEU A 160 20.95 8.25 -15.95
C LEU A 160 21.35 8.02 -14.48
N LEU A 161 21.06 6.84 -13.91
CA LEU A 161 21.47 6.46 -12.58
C LEU A 161 23.00 6.46 -12.43
N GLN A 162 23.74 5.92 -13.43
CA GLN A 162 25.20 5.96 -13.47
C GLN A 162 25.75 7.41 -13.60
N SER A 163 25.00 8.32 -14.21
CA SER A 163 25.36 9.72 -14.37
C SER A 163 25.00 10.60 -13.15
N GLY A 164 24.49 10.01 -12.06
CA GLY A 164 24.22 10.70 -10.82
C GLY A 164 22.75 10.90 -10.48
N SER A 165 21.81 10.52 -11.34
CA SER A 165 20.38 10.53 -10.99
C SER A 165 20.07 9.58 -9.83
N GLU A 166 19.05 9.90 -9.05
CA GLU A 166 18.52 9.05 -7.98
C GLU A 166 17.33 8.23 -8.47
N LEU A 167 17.11 7.06 -7.85
CA LEU A 167 16.04 6.15 -8.20
C LEU A 167 14.86 6.34 -7.26
N ILE A 168 13.68 6.63 -7.83
CA ILE A 168 12.39 6.66 -7.15
C ILE A 168 11.56 5.47 -7.61
N ALA A 169 11.01 4.71 -6.67
CA ALA A 169 9.93 3.78 -6.91
C ALA A 169 8.61 4.40 -6.44
N VAL A 170 7.68 4.62 -7.37
CA VAL A 170 6.32 5.08 -7.04
C VAL A 170 5.64 4.04 -6.14
N ALA A 171 5.78 2.76 -6.51
CA ALA A 171 5.48 1.59 -5.67
C ALA A 171 6.48 0.48 -5.99
N LYS A 172 6.71 -0.44 -5.03
CA LYS A 172 7.66 -1.55 -5.22
C LYS A 172 7.01 -2.91 -4.94
N ASN A 173 5.74 -3.05 -5.34
CA ASN A 173 5.03 -4.31 -5.20
C ASN A 173 5.67 -5.39 -6.08
N ARG A 174 5.66 -6.63 -5.62
CA ARG A 174 6.26 -7.77 -6.33
C ARG A 174 5.38 -8.25 -7.47
N TYR A 175 4.07 -8.28 -7.23
CA TYR A 175 3.05 -8.76 -8.16
C TYR A 175 1.69 -8.12 -7.80
N PHE A 176 0.78 -8.18 -8.74
CA PHE A 176 -0.64 -7.88 -8.52
C PHE A 176 -1.51 -9.02 -9.09
N LYS A 177 -2.79 -9.03 -8.73
CA LYS A 177 -3.75 -9.96 -9.30
C LYS A 177 -4.43 -9.27 -10.48
N ASP A 178 -4.24 -9.83 -11.67
CA ASP A 178 -4.78 -9.29 -12.91
C ASP A 178 -6.25 -9.65 -13.11
N ASN A 179 -6.89 -9.06 -14.11
CA ASN A 179 -8.31 -9.27 -14.44
C ASN A 179 -8.65 -10.72 -14.82
N ASP A 180 -7.66 -11.50 -15.27
CA ASP A 180 -7.80 -12.94 -15.55
C ASP A 180 -7.61 -13.82 -14.30
N TYR A 181 -7.50 -13.17 -13.11
CA TYR A 181 -7.23 -13.81 -11.82
C TYR A 181 -5.85 -14.47 -11.68
N GLN A 182 -4.94 -14.27 -12.64
CA GLN A 182 -3.55 -14.70 -12.52
C GLN A 182 -2.71 -13.64 -11.82
N LEU A 183 -1.52 -14.06 -11.35
CA LEU A 183 -0.53 -13.14 -10.80
C LEU A 183 0.33 -12.58 -11.94
N SER A 184 0.36 -11.25 -12.05
CA SER A 184 1.22 -10.52 -12.97
C SER A 184 2.34 -9.81 -12.21
N MET A 185 3.52 -9.73 -12.82
CA MET A 185 4.67 -9.05 -12.24
C MET A 185 4.40 -7.54 -12.17
N ASP A 186 4.63 -6.94 -10.99
CA ASP A 186 4.50 -5.50 -10.78
C ASP A 186 5.85 -4.78 -10.92
N ALA A 187 5.85 -3.46 -10.79
CA ALA A 187 7.00 -2.57 -10.92
C ALA A 187 8.22 -2.97 -10.10
N GLY A 188 8.02 -3.62 -8.94
CA GLY A 188 9.09 -4.01 -8.02
C GLY A 188 10.17 -4.88 -8.65
N GLY A 189 9.81 -5.74 -9.61
CA GLY A 189 10.78 -6.54 -10.36
C GLY A 189 11.74 -5.67 -11.19
N PHE A 190 11.21 -4.65 -11.86
CA PHE A 190 11.99 -3.71 -12.68
C PHE A 190 12.79 -2.73 -11.83
N VAL A 191 12.22 -2.26 -10.73
CA VAL A 191 12.95 -1.46 -9.72
C VAL A 191 14.16 -2.25 -9.22
N SER A 192 13.98 -3.51 -8.80
CA SER A 192 15.06 -4.36 -8.30
C SER A 192 16.13 -4.63 -9.37
N ALA A 193 15.75 -4.77 -10.63
CA ALA A 193 16.71 -4.89 -11.74
C ALA A 193 17.58 -3.63 -11.90
N LEU A 194 16.99 -2.43 -11.79
CA LEU A 194 17.70 -1.16 -11.83
C LEU A 194 18.58 -0.95 -10.59
N GLU A 195 18.10 -1.32 -9.40
CA GLU A 195 18.90 -1.28 -8.16
C GLU A 195 20.12 -2.19 -8.30
N TYR A 196 19.93 -3.44 -8.72
CA TYR A 196 21.02 -4.40 -8.90
C TYR A 196 22.06 -3.90 -9.92
N ALA A 197 21.59 -3.41 -11.06
CA ALA A 197 22.49 -2.96 -12.11
C ALA A 197 23.24 -1.66 -11.78
N SER A 198 22.59 -0.72 -11.09
CA SER A 198 23.17 0.58 -10.79
C SER A 198 23.93 0.63 -9.47
N GLY A 199 23.69 -0.32 -8.56
CA GLY A 199 24.18 -0.28 -7.17
C GLY A 199 23.51 0.77 -6.31
N LYS A 200 22.38 1.34 -6.76
CA LYS A 200 21.60 2.34 -6.02
C LYS A 200 20.37 1.69 -5.40
N GLU A 201 19.93 2.19 -4.26
CA GLU A 201 18.68 1.83 -3.63
C GLU A 201 17.58 2.80 -4.05
N ALA A 202 16.38 2.30 -4.29
CA ALA A 202 15.24 3.11 -4.66
C ALA A 202 14.61 3.78 -3.42
N HIS A 203 14.36 5.08 -3.52
CA HIS A 203 13.48 5.76 -2.58
C HIS A 203 12.03 5.42 -2.91
N ILE A 204 11.35 4.68 -2.02
CA ILE A 204 9.96 4.26 -2.20
C ILE A 204 9.05 5.38 -1.71
N ILE A 205 8.16 5.87 -2.60
CA ILE A 205 7.24 6.96 -2.30
C ILE A 205 5.90 6.45 -1.77
N GLY A 206 5.29 5.46 -2.43
CA GLY A 206 4.02 4.89 -2.01
C GLY A 206 4.09 4.06 -0.74
N LYS A 207 2.99 3.44 -0.33
CA LYS A 207 2.97 2.50 0.80
C LYS A 207 4.00 1.38 0.58
N PRO A 208 4.80 0.99 1.57
CA PRO A 208 4.70 1.27 3.02
C PRO A 208 5.47 2.51 3.51
N SER A 209 5.85 3.45 2.64
CA SER A 209 6.64 4.62 3.04
C SER A 209 6.00 5.42 4.18
N HIS A 210 6.78 5.75 5.21
CA HIS A 210 6.34 6.61 6.31
C HIS A 210 5.89 7.99 5.82
N ASP A 211 6.58 8.55 4.82
CA ASP A 211 6.26 9.86 4.28
C ASP A 211 4.90 9.86 3.58
N PHE A 212 4.53 8.75 2.93
CA PHE A 212 3.19 8.57 2.35
C PHE A 212 2.10 8.68 3.43
N TYR A 213 2.23 7.92 4.52
CA TYR A 213 1.26 7.94 5.61
C TYR A 213 1.19 9.28 6.33
N ARG A 214 2.34 9.90 6.60
CA ARG A 214 2.39 11.23 7.23
C ARG A 214 1.74 12.29 6.36
N LEU A 215 1.99 12.25 5.05
CA LEU A 215 1.34 13.18 4.12
C LEU A 215 -0.18 12.95 4.09
N ALA A 216 -0.62 11.70 4.06
CA ALA A 216 -2.05 11.37 4.11
C ALA A 216 -2.71 11.90 5.38
N CYS A 217 -2.13 11.70 6.55
CA CYS A 217 -2.62 12.24 7.82
C CYS A 217 -2.62 13.79 7.82
N SER A 218 -1.52 14.40 7.40
CA SER A 218 -1.37 15.87 7.35
C SER A 218 -2.40 16.51 6.41
N SER A 219 -2.77 15.84 5.31
CA SER A 219 -3.80 16.33 4.37
C SER A 219 -5.19 16.41 4.99
N MET A 220 -5.41 15.76 6.13
CA MET A 220 -6.63 15.79 6.94
C MET A 220 -6.47 16.59 8.24
N ASN A 221 -5.31 17.22 8.48
CA ASN A 221 -4.96 17.95 9.69
C ASN A 221 -5.04 17.09 10.97
N VAL A 222 -4.57 15.86 10.91
CA VAL A 222 -4.51 14.93 12.06
C VAL A 222 -3.10 14.36 12.21
N GLU A 223 -2.78 13.97 13.46
CA GLU A 223 -1.53 13.25 13.73
C GLU A 223 -1.69 11.75 13.41
N PRO A 224 -0.60 11.03 13.06
CA PRO A 224 -0.66 9.60 12.77
C PRO A 224 -1.37 8.77 13.85
N ALA A 225 -1.14 9.06 15.13
CA ALA A 225 -1.77 8.35 16.25
C ALA A 225 -3.31 8.56 16.34
N GLU A 226 -3.86 9.53 15.62
CA GLU A 226 -5.30 9.84 15.54
C GLU A 226 -5.94 9.22 14.29
N CYS A 227 -5.16 8.47 13.48
CA CYS A 227 -5.61 7.81 12.26
C CYS A 227 -5.69 6.29 12.42
N LEU A 228 -6.70 5.71 11.78
CA LEU A 228 -6.81 4.28 11.54
C LEU A 228 -6.57 3.98 10.07
N MET A 229 -5.65 3.08 9.76
CA MET A 229 -5.49 2.51 8.42
C MET A 229 -6.33 1.23 8.29
N ILE A 230 -7.21 1.17 7.30
CA ILE A 230 -7.95 -0.03 6.89
C ILE A 230 -7.32 -0.54 5.61
N GLY A 231 -6.83 -1.77 5.61
CA GLY A 231 -6.17 -2.37 4.45
C GLY A 231 -6.22 -3.89 4.43
N ASP A 232 -5.85 -4.47 3.29
CA ASP A 232 -5.84 -5.92 3.04
C ASP A 232 -4.43 -6.50 2.87
N ASP A 233 -3.42 -5.63 2.78
CA ASP A 233 -2.02 -6.01 2.56
C ASP A 233 -1.23 -5.87 3.86
N ILE A 234 -0.74 -7.03 4.38
CA ILE A 234 -0.09 -7.09 5.70
C ILE A 234 1.21 -6.28 5.76
N GLU A 235 1.94 -6.14 4.65
CA GLU A 235 3.20 -5.39 4.61
C GLU A 235 2.96 -3.92 4.29
N SER A 236 2.28 -3.63 3.17
CA SER A 236 2.14 -2.26 2.71
C SER A 236 1.14 -1.45 3.54
N ASP A 237 0.00 -2.04 3.94
CA ASP A 237 -1.03 -1.32 4.67
C ASP A 237 -0.83 -1.40 6.19
N ILE A 238 -0.55 -2.60 6.71
CA ILE A 238 -0.53 -2.79 8.16
C ILE A 238 0.84 -2.44 8.73
N LEU A 239 1.91 -3.09 8.31
CA LEU A 239 3.24 -2.82 8.84
C LEU A 239 3.65 -1.36 8.57
N GLY A 240 3.51 -0.90 7.32
CA GLY A 240 3.89 0.47 6.95
C GLY A 240 3.13 1.54 7.74
N ALA A 241 1.81 1.36 7.98
CA ALA A 241 1.04 2.28 8.80
C ALA A 241 1.46 2.25 10.27
N GLN A 242 1.71 1.06 10.84
CA GLN A 242 2.19 0.91 12.21
C GLN A 242 3.54 1.59 12.42
N GLU A 243 4.47 1.41 11.49
CA GLU A 243 5.78 2.06 11.53
C GLU A 243 5.67 3.58 11.41
N ALA A 244 4.65 4.09 10.73
CA ALA A 244 4.34 5.52 10.68
C ALA A 244 3.56 6.03 11.92
N GLY A 245 3.14 5.15 12.83
CA GLY A 245 2.46 5.48 14.08
C GLY A 245 0.94 5.46 14.04
N LEU A 246 0.33 4.90 13.00
CA LEU A 246 -1.12 4.76 12.89
C LEU A 246 -1.62 3.52 13.65
N LYS A 247 -2.91 3.51 13.95
CA LYS A 247 -3.67 2.30 14.26
C LYS A 247 -4.03 1.56 12.98
N THR A 248 -4.23 0.24 13.08
CA THR A 248 -4.42 -0.60 11.89
C THR A 248 -5.57 -1.57 12.04
N LEU A 249 -6.33 -1.75 10.96
CA LEU A 249 -7.37 -2.75 10.81
C LEU A 249 -7.10 -3.54 9.53
N LEU A 250 -6.81 -4.83 9.67
CA LEU A 250 -6.65 -5.76 8.55
C LEU A 250 -8.01 -6.35 8.19
N VAL A 251 -8.41 -6.24 6.92
CA VAL A 251 -9.56 -6.97 6.36
C VAL A 251 -9.08 -8.23 5.64
N LYS A 252 -9.83 -9.33 5.75
CA LYS A 252 -9.48 -10.63 5.16
C LYS A 252 -10.01 -10.79 3.73
N THR A 253 -10.10 -9.68 3.02
CA THR A 253 -10.47 -9.64 1.60
C THR A 253 -9.23 -9.36 0.74
N GLY A 254 -9.38 -9.26 -0.56
CA GLY A 254 -8.31 -8.82 -1.46
C GLY A 254 -7.06 -9.70 -1.45
N LYS A 255 -5.92 -9.13 -1.07
CA LYS A 255 -4.61 -9.79 -1.05
C LYS A 255 -4.37 -10.67 0.16
N PHE A 256 -5.16 -10.50 1.23
CA PHE A 256 -4.99 -11.27 2.46
C PHE A 256 -4.88 -12.77 2.19
N VAL A 257 -3.93 -13.41 2.84
CA VAL A 257 -3.78 -14.86 2.92
C VAL A 257 -3.60 -15.29 4.38
N VAL A 258 -4.03 -16.51 4.72
CA VAL A 258 -3.99 -17.01 6.12
C VAL A 258 -2.57 -16.96 6.71
N GLN A 259 -1.55 -17.12 5.88
CA GLN A 259 -0.13 -17.05 6.26
C GLN A 259 0.28 -15.66 6.78
N ASP A 260 -0.44 -14.59 6.42
CA ASP A 260 -0.18 -13.24 6.92
C ASP A 260 -0.31 -13.16 8.45
N LEU A 261 -1.19 -13.99 9.03
CA LEU A 261 -1.34 -14.08 10.48
C LEU A 261 -0.14 -14.75 11.19
N GLU A 262 0.76 -15.38 10.43
CA GLU A 262 1.99 -16.01 10.91
C GLU A 262 3.24 -15.16 10.65
N SER A 263 3.08 -14.02 9.95
CA SER A 263 4.20 -13.12 9.59
C SER A 263 4.90 -12.47 10.78
N GLY A 264 4.23 -12.44 11.94
CA GLY A 264 4.69 -11.73 13.14
C GLY A 264 4.23 -10.27 13.18
N ILE A 265 3.61 -9.74 12.12
CA ILE A 265 2.97 -8.43 12.08
C ILE A 265 1.61 -8.55 12.77
N MET A 266 1.33 -7.67 13.74
CA MET A 266 0.14 -7.74 14.59
C MET A 266 -0.75 -6.52 14.34
N PRO A 267 -1.80 -6.62 13.50
CA PRO A 267 -2.77 -5.54 13.37
C PRO A 267 -3.44 -5.22 14.70
N ASP A 268 -3.82 -3.96 14.95
CA ASP A 268 -4.61 -3.60 16.15
C ASP A 268 -5.99 -4.25 16.09
N PHE A 269 -6.61 -4.33 14.90
CA PHE A 269 -7.91 -4.95 14.66
C PHE A 269 -7.88 -5.86 13.43
N ILE A 270 -8.78 -6.84 13.41
CA ILE A 270 -8.99 -7.71 12.24
C ILE A 270 -10.50 -7.87 12.03
N ALA A 271 -10.95 -7.75 10.78
CA ALA A 271 -12.31 -8.03 10.34
C ALA A 271 -12.29 -8.99 9.14
N ASP A 272 -13.36 -9.74 8.90
CA ASP A 272 -13.44 -10.59 7.71
C ASP A 272 -13.63 -9.75 6.44
N SER A 273 -14.33 -8.61 6.56
CA SER A 273 -14.60 -7.66 5.48
C SER A 273 -14.74 -6.24 6.06
N ILE A 274 -14.64 -5.21 5.21
CA ILE A 274 -15.02 -3.85 5.58
C ILE A 274 -16.48 -3.78 6.06
N ALA A 275 -17.37 -4.63 5.54
CA ALA A 275 -18.77 -4.68 5.90
C ALA A 275 -19.02 -5.07 7.37
N ASP A 276 -18.05 -5.75 8.01
CA ASP A 276 -18.13 -6.14 9.42
C ASP A 276 -17.75 -5.01 10.38
N ILE A 277 -17.37 -3.86 9.86
CA ILE A 277 -17.11 -2.67 10.64
C ILE A 277 -18.47 -2.05 11.04
N PRO A 278 -18.79 -1.91 12.36
CA PRO A 278 -20.10 -1.50 12.86
C PRO A 278 -20.48 -0.04 12.56
#